data_737dd31e41093fa89266c2ee49fc7aa6
#
_entry.id   737dd31e41093fa89266c2ee49fc7aa6
#
_cell.length_a   1.000
_cell.length_b   1.000
_cell.length_c   1.000
_cell.angle_alpha   90.00
_cell.angle_beta   90.00
_cell.angle_gamma   90.00
#
_symmetry.space_group_name_H-M   'P 1'
#
loop_
_entity.id
_entity.type
_entity.pdbx_description
1 polymer ?
#
loop_
_entity_poly.entity_id
_entity_poly.type
_entity_poly.pdbx_seq_one_letter_code
_entity_poly.pdbx_strand_id
1 'polypeptide(L)'
;MRRLIGAALTVAALALPAMAVQPDEVLDDPALEARARELSQDLRCLVCRNESIDESNAELARDLRLLVRERLVAGDSDAEVMDFIVARYGEYVLLRPGTGGSNIMLWAAGPAGLLLALIVAGFYLRRRAASPGRSEDDLSAQEQARLDEILKD
;
A
#
# COMPACT_ATOMS: atom_id res chain seq x y z
N MET A 1 -2.64 -31.74 -24.56
CA MET A 1 -1.85 -30.53 -24.85
C MET A 1 -2.63 -29.49 -25.66
N ARG A 2 -3.16 -29.79 -26.86
CA ARG A 2 -3.94 -28.80 -27.67
C ARG A 2 -5.14 -28.16 -26.95
N ARG A 3 -5.87 -28.91 -26.13
CA ARG A 3 -7.02 -28.39 -25.35
C ARG A 3 -6.59 -27.44 -24.20
N LEU A 4 -5.43 -27.67 -23.58
CA LEU A 4 -4.88 -26.80 -22.53
C LEU A 4 -4.34 -25.49 -23.11
N ILE A 5 -3.74 -25.53 -24.29
CA ILE A 5 -3.28 -24.34 -25.01
C ILE A 5 -4.48 -23.49 -25.45
N GLY A 6 -5.57 -24.11 -25.94
CA GLY A 6 -6.79 -23.40 -26.29
C GLY A 6 -7.44 -22.71 -25.08
N ALA A 7 -7.53 -23.39 -23.93
CA ALA A 7 -8.04 -22.82 -22.70
C ALA A 7 -7.17 -21.67 -22.16
N ALA A 8 -5.84 -21.78 -22.25
CA ALA A 8 -4.93 -20.73 -21.85
C ALA A 8 -5.04 -19.47 -22.74
N LEU A 9 -5.22 -19.66 -24.05
CA LEU A 9 -5.43 -18.55 -24.99
C LEU A 9 -6.76 -17.82 -24.77
N THR A 10 -7.83 -18.55 -24.44
CA THR A 10 -9.13 -17.91 -24.13
C THR A 10 -9.12 -17.15 -22.81
N VAL A 11 -8.43 -17.64 -21.77
CA VAL A 11 -8.27 -16.92 -20.51
C VAL A 11 -7.41 -15.66 -20.70
N ALA A 12 -6.34 -15.72 -21.51
CA ALA A 12 -5.53 -14.55 -21.80
C ALA A 12 -6.26 -13.47 -22.60
N ALA A 13 -7.19 -13.86 -23.49
CA ALA A 13 -8.00 -12.92 -24.28
C ALA A 13 -9.09 -12.19 -23.43
N LEU A 14 -9.49 -12.77 -22.30
CA LEU A 14 -10.47 -12.17 -21.36
C LEU A 14 -9.83 -11.22 -20.33
N ALA A 15 -8.50 -11.16 -20.26
CA ALA A 15 -7.75 -10.32 -19.31
C ALA A 15 -7.44 -8.91 -19.86
N LEU A 16 -8.29 -8.37 -20.75
CA LEU A 16 -8.16 -6.96 -21.17
C LEU A 16 -8.52 -6.06 -19.98
N PRO A 17 -7.67 -5.07 -19.65
CA PRO A 17 -8.00 -4.12 -18.60
C PRO A 17 -9.27 -3.36 -19.00
N ALA A 18 -10.30 -3.42 -18.17
CA ALA A 18 -11.49 -2.58 -18.31
C ALA A 18 -11.07 -1.15 -17.94
N MET A 19 -10.92 -0.27 -18.93
CA MET A 19 -10.63 1.14 -18.69
C MET A 19 -11.92 1.88 -18.33
N ALA A 20 -11.94 2.53 -17.16
CA ALA A 20 -13.08 3.32 -16.70
C ALA A 20 -13.18 4.68 -17.43
N VAL A 21 -12.07 5.19 -17.92
CA VAL A 21 -12.00 6.46 -18.68
C VAL A 21 -12.59 6.26 -20.06
N GLN A 22 -13.56 7.11 -20.40
CA GLN A 22 -14.24 7.05 -21.69
C GLN A 22 -13.42 7.81 -22.76
N PRO A 23 -13.52 7.42 -24.05
CA PRO A 23 -12.79 8.10 -25.13
C PRO A 23 -13.10 9.59 -25.27
N ASP A 24 -14.31 10.01 -24.89
CA ASP A 24 -14.76 11.41 -24.93
C ASP A 24 -14.24 12.29 -23.79
N GLU A 25 -13.60 11.68 -22.79
CA GLU A 25 -12.94 12.37 -21.68
C GLU A 25 -11.48 12.73 -22.00
N VAL A 26 -10.86 12.00 -22.93
CA VAL A 26 -9.41 12.08 -23.21
C VAL A 26 -9.04 13.39 -23.87
N LEU A 27 -8.00 14.04 -23.37
CA LEU A 27 -7.48 15.29 -23.96
C LEU A 27 -6.67 14.99 -25.24
N ASP A 28 -6.73 15.93 -26.20
CA ASP A 28 -5.95 15.85 -27.45
C ASP A 28 -4.43 15.96 -27.22
N ASP A 29 -4.01 16.65 -26.15
CA ASP A 29 -2.61 16.75 -25.74
C ASP A 29 -2.22 15.54 -24.88
N PRO A 30 -1.35 14.63 -25.39
CA PRO A 30 -0.95 13.44 -24.65
C PRO A 30 -0.19 13.75 -23.34
N ALA A 31 0.50 14.89 -23.25
CA ALA A 31 1.23 15.26 -22.05
C ALA A 31 0.28 15.71 -20.94
N LEU A 32 -0.74 16.49 -21.28
CA LEU A 32 -1.80 16.88 -20.33
C LEU A 32 -2.64 15.67 -19.92
N GLU A 33 -2.96 14.77 -20.85
CA GLU A 33 -3.71 13.55 -20.53
C GLU A 33 -2.93 12.64 -19.59
N ALA A 34 -1.62 12.46 -19.79
CA ALA A 34 -0.78 11.68 -18.87
C ALA A 34 -0.81 12.24 -17.45
N ARG A 35 -0.71 13.57 -17.30
CA ARG A 35 -0.83 14.26 -16.00
C ARG A 35 -2.23 14.07 -15.39
N ALA A 36 -3.28 14.21 -16.21
CA ALA A 36 -4.65 14.01 -15.74
C ALA A 36 -4.89 12.61 -15.21
N ARG A 37 -4.33 11.59 -15.86
CA ARG A 37 -4.39 10.18 -15.43
C ARG A 37 -3.64 9.96 -14.12
N GLU A 38 -2.43 10.53 -13.99
CA GLU A 38 -1.62 10.44 -12.78
C GLU A 38 -2.35 11.05 -11.57
N LEU A 39 -2.88 12.27 -11.71
CA LEU A 39 -3.65 12.93 -10.65
C LEU A 39 -4.93 12.14 -10.31
N SER A 40 -5.61 11.57 -11.31
CA SER A 40 -6.82 10.78 -11.11
C SER A 40 -6.58 9.48 -10.33
N GLN A 41 -5.39 8.91 -10.39
CA GLN A 41 -5.00 7.74 -9.61
C GLN A 41 -4.82 8.05 -8.11
N ASP A 42 -4.48 9.29 -7.78
CA ASP A 42 -4.31 9.74 -6.39
C ASP A 42 -5.61 10.27 -5.77
N LEU A 43 -6.67 10.41 -6.57
CA LEU A 43 -7.99 10.87 -6.13
C LEU A 43 -8.96 9.71 -5.92
N ARG A 44 -9.66 9.73 -4.80
CA ARG A 44 -10.65 8.72 -4.39
C ARG A 44 -12.00 8.99 -5.01
N CYS A 45 -12.64 7.96 -5.52
CA CYS A 45 -14.07 7.99 -5.84
C CYS A 45 -14.89 8.04 -4.52
N LEU A 46 -15.58 9.14 -4.27
CA LEU A 46 -16.27 9.39 -3.00
C LEU A 46 -17.51 8.51 -2.77
N VAL A 47 -18.02 7.85 -3.81
CA VAL A 47 -19.19 6.96 -3.77
C VAL A 47 -18.84 5.48 -3.95
N CYS A 48 -17.53 5.17 -4.05
CA CYS A 48 -17.03 3.84 -4.30
C CYS A 48 -16.34 3.25 -3.06
N ARG A 49 -15.99 1.94 -3.12
CA ARG A 49 -15.23 1.27 -2.06
C ARG A 49 -13.73 1.43 -2.27
N ASN A 50 -13.19 2.62 -1.97
CA ASN A 50 -11.74 2.86 -1.98
C ASN A 50 -11.05 2.71 -3.35
N GLU A 51 -11.77 2.93 -4.44
CA GLU A 51 -11.25 2.99 -5.80
C GLU A 51 -10.79 4.40 -6.14
N SER A 52 -9.81 4.52 -7.05
CA SER A 52 -9.45 5.81 -7.65
C SER A 52 -10.54 6.29 -8.62
N ILE A 53 -10.56 7.58 -8.90
CA ILE A 53 -11.46 8.09 -9.95
C ILE A 53 -11.02 7.62 -11.34
N ASP A 54 -9.76 7.22 -11.53
CA ASP A 54 -9.25 6.66 -12.79
C ASP A 54 -9.78 5.26 -13.07
N GLU A 55 -10.09 4.48 -12.04
CA GLU A 55 -10.57 3.08 -12.14
C GLU A 55 -12.08 2.96 -12.02
N SER A 56 -12.76 3.98 -11.47
CA SER A 56 -14.19 3.93 -11.18
C SER A 56 -15.05 4.37 -12.36
N ASN A 57 -16.09 3.59 -12.65
CA ASN A 57 -17.14 3.92 -13.64
C ASN A 57 -18.29 4.75 -13.05
N ALA A 58 -18.23 5.19 -11.78
CA ALA A 58 -19.26 6.00 -11.17
C ALA A 58 -19.35 7.39 -11.86
N GLU A 59 -20.55 7.94 -11.95
CA GLU A 59 -20.81 9.24 -12.55
C GLU A 59 -19.99 10.35 -11.87
N LEU A 60 -19.95 10.35 -10.53
CA LEU A 60 -19.11 11.30 -9.77
C LEU A 60 -17.61 11.16 -10.05
N ALA A 61 -17.12 9.94 -10.29
CA ALA A 61 -15.72 9.74 -10.67
C ALA A 61 -15.43 10.35 -12.05
N ARG A 62 -16.37 10.22 -13.00
CA ARG A 62 -16.29 10.87 -14.31
C ARG A 62 -16.27 12.40 -14.18
N ASP A 63 -17.17 12.97 -13.38
CA ASP A 63 -17.21 14.42 -13.15
C ASP A 63 -15.90 14.95 -12.57
N LEU A 64 -15.31 14.22 -11.62
CA LEU A 64 -14.01 14.58 -11.04
C LEU A 64 -12.87 14.45 -12.07
N ARG A 65 -12.88 13.42 -12.93
CA ARG A 65 -11.89 13.29 -14.01
C ARG A 65 -11.98 14.44 -15.03
N LEU A 66 -13.19 14.85 -15.38
CA LEU A 66 -13.40 16.00 -16.26
C LEU A 66 -12.93 17.30 -15.60
N LEU A 67 -13.20 17.48 -14.31
CA LEU A 67 -12.76 18.65 -13.56
C LEU A 67 -11.23 18.74 -13.48
N VAL A 68 -10.53 17.61 -13.25
CA VAL A 68 -9.05 17.56 -13.31
C VAL A 68 -8.54 18.05 -14.65
N ARG A 69 -9.11 17.55 -15.75
CA ARG A 69 -8.72 17.92 -17.12
C ARG A 69 -9.01 19.39 -17.41
N GLU A 70 -10.15 19.89 -17.01
CA GLU A 70 -10.52 21.31 -17.14
C GLU A 70 -9.48 22.23 -16.48
N ARG A 71 -9.07 21.91 -15.25
CA ARG A 71 -8.08 22.68 -14.50
C ARG A 71 -6.69 22.65 -15.16
N LEU A 72 -6.27 21.47 -15.63
CA LEU A 72 -5.00 21.32 -16.35
C LEU A 72 -4.98 22.11 -17.66
N VAL A 73 -6.08 22.11 -18.42
CA VAL A 73 -6.22 22.90 -19.66
C VAL A 73 -6.25 24.40 -19.35
N ALA A 74 -6.78 24.81 -18.20
CA ALA A 74 -6.72 26.20 -17.74
C ALA A 74 -5.31 26.66 -17.36
N GLY A 75 -4.34 25.73 -17.26
CA GLY A 75 -2.92 26.03 -17.03
C GLY A 75 -2.48 25.81 -15.58
N ASP A 76 -3.31 25.22 -14.74
CA ASP A 76 -2.95 24.94 -13.36
C ASP A 76 -1.81 23.92 -13.27
N SER A 77 -0.97 24.06 -12.27
CA SER A 77 -0.03 23.03 -11.86
C SER A 77 -0.73 21.86 -11.16
N ASP A 78 -0.07 20.70 -11.08
CA ASP A 78 -0.62 19.53 -10.42
C ASP A 78 -1.01 19.81 -8.96
N ALA A 79 -0.20 20.58 -8.25
CA ALA A 79 -0.48 20.98 -6.87
C ALA A 79 -1.74 21.86 -6.77
N GLU A 80 -1.90 22.85 -7.67
CA GLU A 80 -3.07 23.72 -7.68
C GLU A 80 -4.35 22.96 -8.01
N VAL A 81 -4.29 21.98 -8.93
CA VAL A 81 -5.43 21.10 -9.22
C VAL A 81 -5.83 20.29 -7.98
N MET A 82 -4.86 19.67 -7.30
CA MET A 82 -5.12 18.89 -6.09
C MET A 82 -5.68 19.76 -4.96
N ASP A 83 -5.10 20.93 -4.73
CA ASP A 83 -5.55 21.89 -3.72
C ASP A 83 -6.99 22.35 -4.00
N PHE A 84 -7.32 22.63 -5.26
CA PHE A 84 -8.67 23.02 -5.67
C PHE A 84 -9.69 21.92 -5.36
N ILE A 85 -9.36 20.67 -5.67
CA ILE A 85 -10.24 19.53 -5.43
C ILE A 85 -10.40 19.29 -3.92
N VAL A 86 -9.30 19.33 -3.17
CA VAL A 86 -9.33 19.18 -1.69
C VAL A 86 -10.14 20.29 -1.03
N ALA A 87 -9.99 21.54 -1.47
CA ALA A 87 -10.77 22.66 -0.96
C ALA A 87 -12.29 22.48 -1.17
N ARG A 88 -12.70 21.81 -2.25
CA ARG A 88 -14.11 21.62 -2.60
C ARG A 88 -14.74 20.36 -1.99
N TYR A 89 -13.98 19.25 -1.91
CA TYR A 89 -14.47 17.92 -1.52
C TYR A 89 -13.92 17.44 -0.18
N GLY A 90 -12.96 18.17 0.41
CA GLY A 90 -12.27 17.81 1.64
C GLY A 90 -11.11 16.82 1.43
N GLU A 91 -10.27 16.66 2.46
CA GLU A 91 -9.08 15.78 2.41
C GLU A 91 -9.40 14.30 2.15
N TYR A 92 -10.64 13.88 2.40
CA TYR A 92 -11.07 12.49 2.16
C TYR A 92 -11.02 12.10 0.68
N VAL A 93 -11.01 13.08 -0.24
CA VAL A 93 -10.84 12.85 -1.68
C VAL A 93 -9.46 12.31 -2.03
N LEU A 94 -8.47 12.47 -1.16
CA LEU A 94 -7.13 11.95 -1.36
C LEU A 94 -7.07 10.45 -1.00
N LEU A 95 -6.56 9.61 -1.90
CA LEU A 95 -6.24 8.21 -1.61
C LEU A 95 -5.05 8.07 -0.68
N ARG A 96 -4.09 8.98 -0.78
CA ARG A 96 -2.92 9.05 0.07
C ARG A 96 -2.97 10.31 0.92
N PRO A 97 -2.86 10.20 2.24
CA PRO A 97 -2.80 11.40 3.09
C PRO A 97 -1.62 12.28 2.67
N GLY A 98 -1.86 13.58 2.56
CA GLY A 98 -0.78 14.54 2.32
C GLY A 98 0.32 14.44 3.39
N THR A 99 1.53 14.87 3.08
CA THR A 99 2.69 14.84 3.98
C THR A 99 2.75 16.05 4.92
N GLY A 100 1.77 16.98 4.81
CA GLY A 100 1.73 18.22 5.58
C GLY A 100 0.93 18.11 6.89
N GLY A 101 1.09 19.11 7.76
CA GLY A 101 0.31 19.25 8.98
C GLY A 101 0.43 18.08 9.95
N SER A 102 -0.70 17.68 10.53
CA SER A 102 -0.77 16.55 11.49
C SER A 102 -0.49 15.19 10.85
N ASN A 103 -0.60 15.07 9.53
CA ASN A 103 -0.37 13.83 8.80
C ASN A 103 1.10 13.36 8.84
N ILE A 104 2.04 14.27 9.16
CA ILE A 104 3.46 13.91 9.35
C ILE A 104 3.64 12.83 10.43
N MET A 105 2.77 12.81 11.46
CA MET A 105 2.80 11.78 12.50
C MET A 105 2.50 10.39 11.95
N LEU A 106 1.60 10.25 10.97
CA LEU A 106 1.30 8.98 10.31
C LEU A 106 2.53 8.44 9.58
N TRP A 107 3.24 9.32 8.87
CA TRP A 107 4.44 8.94 8.13
C TRP A 107 5.64 8.64 9.04
N ALA A 108 5.75 9.36 10.17
CA ALA A 108 6.82 9.13 11.14
C ALA A 108 6.59 7.89 12.02
N ALA A 109 5.35 7.49 12.25
CA ALA A 109 5.01 6.38 13.14
C ALA A 109 5.61 5.03 12.70
N GLY A 110 5.63 4.75 11.39
CA GLY A 110 6.24 3.52 10.85
C GLY A 110 7.73 3.42 11.14
N PRO A 111 8.55 4.37 10.67
CA PRO A 111 9.99 4.39 10.96
C PRO A 111 10.31 4.45 12.45
N ALA A 112 9.59 5.24 13.23
CA ALA A 112 9.79 5.34 14.68
C ALA A 112 9.49 4.01 15.38
N GLY A 113 8.39 3.34 15.02
CA GLY A 113 8.03 2.03 15.54
C GLY A 113 9.08 0.96 15.19
N LEU A 114 9.60 0.99 13.96
CA LEU A 114 10.67 0.08 13.54
C LEU A 114 11.94 0.30 14.35
N LEU A 115 12.37 1.55 14.52
CA LEU A 115 13.55 1.88 15.32
C LEU A 115 13.39 1.42 16.78
N LEU A 116 12.23 1.67 17.39
CA LEU A 116 11.93 1.20 18.74
C LEU A 116 12.01 -0.32 18.83
N ALA A 117 11.41 -1.03 17.88
CA ALA A 117 11.45 -2.49 17.83
C ALA A 117 12.89 -3.03 17.71
N LEU A 118 13.74 -2.41 16.87
CA LEU A 118 15.13 -2.77 16.72
C LEU A 118 15.95 -2.52 18.01
N ILE A 119 15.69 -1.42 18.70
CA ILE A 119 16.32 -1.10 19.98
C ILE A 119 15.93 -2.17 21.02
N VAL A 120 14.65 -2.45 21.16
CA VAL A 120 14.15 -3.48 22.12
C VAL A 120 14.71 -4.86 21.77
N ALA A 121 14.71 -5.25 20.51
CA ALA A 121 15.29 -6.51 20.06
C ALA A 121 16.81 -6.58 20.34
N GLY A 122 17.52 -5.52 20.07
CA GLY A 122 18.96 -5.42 20.37
C GLY A 122 19.26 -5.56 21.85
N PHE A 123 18.50 -4.88 22.72
CA PHE A 123 18.60 -5.04 24.16
C PHE A 123 18.28 -6.46 24.64
N TYR A 124 17.23 -7.04 24.10
CA TYR A 124 16.83 -8.41 24.42
C TYR A 124 17.91 -9.43 24.04
N LEU A 125 18.42 -9.34 22.81
CA LEU A 125 19.48 -10.24 22.33
C LEU A 125 20.77 -10.08 23.12
N ARG A 126 21.17 -8.84 23.45
CA ARG A 126 22.34 -8.60 24.31
C ARG A 126 22.18 -9.17 25.71
N ARG A 127 21.00 -9.00 26.33
CA ARG A 127 20.71 -9.62 27.64
C ARG A 127 20.74 -11.14 27.57
N ARG A 128 20.16 -11.72 26.52
CA ARG A 128 20.17 -13.17 26.32
C ARG A 128 21.59 -13.71 26.07
N ALA A 129 22.41 -13.01 25.29
CA ALA A 129 23.79 -13.38 25.06
C ALA A 129 24.69 -13.21 26.30
N ALA A 130 24.35 -12.24 27.17
CA ALA A 130 25.08 -12.00 28.43
C ALA A 130 24.59 -12.89 29.60
N SER A 131 23.41 -13.53 29.47
CA SER A 131 22.99 -14.56 30.43
C SER A 131 23.88 -15.79 30.21
N PRO A 132 24.66 -16.22 31.21
CA PRO A 132 25.36 -17.51 31.10
C PRO A 132 24.32 -18.55 30.78
N GLY A 133 24.48 -19.16 29.58
CA GLY A 133 23.60 -20.26 29.17
C GLY A 133 23.53 -21.24 30.35
N ARG A 134 22.31 -21.53 30.79
CA ARG A 134 22.13 -22.72 31.61
C ARG A 134 22.64 -23.82 30.69
N SER A 135 23.87 -24.29 30.99
CA SER A 135 24.45 -25.39 30.25
C SER A 135 23.44 -26.54 30.37
N GLU A 136 22.78 -26.87 29.26
CA GLU A 136 21.96 -28.08 29.16
C GLU A 136 22.79 -29.36 29.44
N ASP A 137 24.12 -29.18 29.54
CA ASP A 137 25.09 -30.27 29.78
C ASP A 137 25.38 -30.55 31.26
N ASP A 138 24.96 -29.71 32.19
CA ASP A 138 25.12 -29.99 33.62
C ASP A 138 23.78 -30.48 34.22
N LEU A 139 23.47 -31.72 33.94
CA LEU A 139 22.45 -32.45 34.70
C LEU A 139 22.87 -32.45 36.19
N SER A 140 21.96 -32.06 37.04
CA SER A 140 22.18 -32.21 38.48
C SER A 140 22.49 -33.69 38.82
N ALA A 141 23.29 -33.92 39.84
CA ALA A 141 23.64 -35.31 40.27
C ALA A 141 22.40 -36.18 40.47
N GLN A 142 21.27 -35.58 40.81
CA GLN A 142 19.99 -36.24 40.99
C GLN A 142 19.31 -36.60 39.64
N GLU A 143 19.43 -35.77 38.66
CA GLU A 143 18.92 -36.01 37.29
C GLU A 143 19.78 -37.04 36.57
N GLN A 144 21.09 -37.01 36.78
CA GLN A 144 22.04 -38.01 36.27
C GLN A 144 21.80 -39.38 36.83
N ALA A 145 21.59 -39.49 38.16
CA ALA A 145 21.24 -40.77 38.81
C ALA A 145 19.90 -41.33 38.29
N ARG A 146 18.94 -40.47 38.01
CA ARG A 146 17.61 -40.87 37.50
C ARG A 146 17.69 -41.28 36.02
N LEU A 147 18.54 -40.65 35.25
CA LEU A 147 18.82 -41.03 33.85
C LEU A 147 19.50 -42.40 33.79
N ASP A 148 20.49 -42.66 34.68
CA ASP A 148 21.19 -43.93 34.77
C ASP A 148 20.27 -45.07 35.25
N GLU A 149 19.27 -44.79 36.05
CA GLU A 149 18.25 -45.76 36.47
C GLU A 149 17.35 -46.15 35.30
N ILE A 150 16.92 -45.17 34.50
CA ILE A 150 16.04 -45.41 33.34
C ILE A 150 16.77 -46.15 32.21
N LEU A 151 18.08 -45.91 32.02
CA LEU A 151 18.88 -46.54 30.98
C LEU A 151 19.34 -47.97 31.32
N LYS A 152 19.10 -48.46 32.57
CA LYS A 152 19.44 -49.82 33.02
C LYS A 152 18.34 -50.87 32.82
N ASP A 153 17.11 -50.40 32.47
CA ASP A 153 15.98 -51.24 32.11
C ASP A 153 15.89 -51.42 30.60
#